data_c8d6f53b68136b81bb93cab7b760469c
#
_entry.id   c8d6f53b68136b81bb93cab7b760469c
#
_cell.length_a   1.000
_cell.length_b   1.000
_cell.length_c   1.000
_cell.angle_alpha   90.00
_cell.angle_beta   90.00
_cell.angle_gamma   90.00
#
_symmetry.space_group_name_H-M   'P 1'
#
loop_
_entity.id
_entity.type
_entity.pdbx_description
1 polymer ?
#
loop_
_entity_poly.entity_id
_entity_poly.type
_entity_poly.pdbx_seq_one_letter_code
_entity_poly.pdbx_strand_id
1 'polypeptide(L)'
;DLHNHTYGNPFDLDANSEEGILPPALIFSPNQVNTEIGQIVPINIAALEVQGVGGIYAQVKYDSSILSVISVKPGQFFSGDQSPFFLFEDQSGILDVYISYLSSETFANGTGDVATINFQINAEGNALIEITANSELMNPSDIPIKINGYGKGVIIAK
;
A
#
# COMPACT_ATOMS: atom_id res chain seq x y z
N ASP A 1 21.55 12.02 -13.03
CA ASP A 1 20.67 12.92 -13.26
C ASP A 1 20.77 14.05 -12.35
N LEU A 2 20.26 14.96 -12.76
CA LEU A 2 20.22 16.18 -12.08
C LEU A 2 19.09 16.29 -11.11
N HIS A 3 18.28 15.25 -11.03
CA HIS A 3 17.22 15.22 -10.07
C HIS A 3 17.75 14.72 -8.75
N ASN A 4 17.25 15.21 -7.71
CA ASN A 4 17.65 14.78 -6.39
C ASN A 4 16.86 13.59 -5.88
N HIS A 5 16.13 12.90 -6.74
CA HIS A 5 15.40 11.73 -6.31
C HIS A 5 16.32 10.51 -6.22
N THR A 6 16.01 9.62 -5.33
CA THR A 6 16.74 8.38 -5.12
C THR A 6 16.03 7.27 -5.86
N TYR A 7 16.77 6.57 -6.75
CA TYR A 7 16.20 5.42 -7.45
C TYR A 7 15.73 4.38 -6.45
N GLY A 8 14.54 3.86 -6.70
CA GLY A 8 13.94 2.87 -5.84
C GLY A 8 13.31 3.42 -4.58
N ASN A 9 13.32 4.73 -4.38
CA ASN A 9 12.60 5.33 -3.27
C ASN A 9 11.14 5.54 -3.66
N PRO A 10 10.19 4.75 -3.11
CA PRO A 10 8.78 4.87 -3.48
C PRO A 10 8.11 6.16 -3.01
N PHE A 11 8.77 6.91 -2.12
CA PHE A 11 8.26 8.20 -1.64
C PHE A 11 8.78 9.41 -2.42
N ASP A 12 9.62 9.18 -3.41
CA ASP A 12 10.18 10.26 -4.22
C ASP A 12 9.09 10.80 -5.15
N LEU A 13 8.70 12.05 -4.94
CA LEU A 13 7.61 12.68 -5.69
C LEU A 13 7.95 12.87 -7.17
N ASP A 14 9.21 13.16 -7.48
CA ASP A 14 9.63 13.35 -8.87
C ASP A 14 9.59 12.05 -9.65
N ALA A 15 10.12 10.97 -9.05
CA ALA A 15 10.11 9.66 -9.67
C ALA A 15 8.67 9.16 -9.87
N ASN A 16 7.80 9.35 -8.88
CA ASN A 16 6.40 8.96 -8.99
C ASN A 16 5.66 9.76 -10.05
N SER A 17 5.94 11.05 -10.15
CA SER A 17 5.33 11.90 -11.17
C SER A 17 5.73 11.46 -12.57
N GLU A 18 6.98 11.03 -12.78
CA GLU A 18 7.43 10.50 -14.06
C GLU A 18 6.71 9.22 -14.46
N GLU A 19 6.25 8.44 -13.47
CA GLU A 19 5.49 7.23 -13.70
C GLU A 19 3.97 7.45 -13.70
N GLY A 20 3.53 8.70 -13.58
CA GLY A 20 2.11 9.03 -13.54
C GLY A 20 1.47 8.83 -12.19
N ILE A 21 2.26 8.69 -11.13
CA ILE A 21 1.75 8.53 -9.77
C ILE A 21 1.82 9.87 -9.07
N LEU A 22 0.69 10.57 -9.07
CA LEU A 22 0.56 11.88 -8.45
C LEU A 22 -0.18 11.80 -7.13
N PRO A 23 0.23 12.56 -6.10
CA PRO A 23 -0.53 12.57 -4.85
C PRO A 23 -1.88 13.28 -5.00
N PRO A 24 -2.86 12.96 -4.17
CA PRO A 24 -2.79 11.90 -3.16
C PRO A 24 -2.77 10.52 -3.79
N ALA A 25 -1.95 9.64 -3.25
CA ALA A 25 -1.73 8.33 -3.85
C ALA A 25 -1.62 7.25 -2.78
N LEU A 26 -1.85 6.00 -3.21
CA LEU A 26 -1.51 4.81 -2.44
C LEU A 26 -0.37 4.11 -3.19
N ILE A 27 0.68 3.77 -2.48
CA ILE A 27 1.89 3.20 -3.08
C ILE A 27 2.39 2.00 -2.29
N PHE A 28 3.36 1.27 -2.84
CA PHE A 28 4.08 0.22 -2.12
C PHE A 28 5.45 0.71 -1.68
N SER A 29 5.86 0.27 -0.50
CA SER A 29 7.19 0.54 0.03
C SER A 29 7.74 -0.70 0.72
N PRO A 30 8.80 -1.35 0.21
CA PRO A 30 9.46 -1.08 -1.07
C PRO A 30 8.59 -1.48 -2.26
N ASN A 31 8.90 -0.97 -3.44
CA ASN A 31 8.17 -1.33 -4.65
C ASN A 31 8.94 -2.31 -5.55
N GLN A 32 10.15 -2.68 -5.16
CA GLN A 32 10.90 -3.72 -5.83
C GLN A 32 11.74 -4.49 -4.81
N VAL A 33 11.65 -5.79 -4.82
CA VAL A 33 12.39 -6.66 -3.91
C VAL A 33 12.94 -7.85 -4.68
N ASN A 34 14.21 -8.17 -4.42
CA ASN A 34 14.84 -9.41 -4.88
C ASN A 34 14.86 -10.39 -3.72
N THR A 35 14.41 -11.60 -3.95
CA THR A 35 14.25 -12.60 -2.89
C THR A 35 14.43 -14.01 -3.44
N GLU A 36 14.17 -15.01 -2.60
CA GLU A 36 14.31 -16.43 -2.94
C GLU A 36 13.05 -17.19 -2.49
N ILE A 37 12.81 -18.33 -3.12
CA ILE A 37 11.72 -19.23 -2.72
C ILE A 37 11.86 -19.58 -1.24
N GLY A 38 10.76 -19.56 -0.52
CA GLY A 38 10.70 -19.88 0.90
C GLY A 38 10.84 -18.69 1.82
N GLN A 39 11.23 -17.55 1.31
CA GLN A 39 11.36 -16.34 2.12
C GLN A 39 10.01 -15.68 2.35
N ILE A 40 9.94 -14.87 3.40
CA ILE A 40 8.80 -14.01 3.68
C ILE A 40 9.24 -12.58 3.44
N VAL A 41 8.49 -11.85 2.61
CA VAL A 41 8.82 -10.49 2.20
C VAL A 41 7.76 -9.52 2.70
N PRO A 42 8.12 -8.57 3.56
CA PRO A 42 7.17 -7.53 3.98
C PRO A 42 7.11 -6.42 2.94
N ILE A 43 5.90 -6.06 2.56
CA ILE A 43 5.64 -4.94 1.66
C ILE A 43 4.61 -4.03 2.35
N ASN A 44 4.94 -2.75 2.47
CA ASN A 44 4.01 -1.80 3.06
C ASN A 44 3.13 -1.17 1.98
N ILE A 45 1.84 -1.01 2.31
CA ILE A 45 0.97 -0.09 1.58
C ILE A 45 1.11 1.24 2.31
N ALA A 46 1.42 2.29 1.58
CA ALA A 46 1.61 3.61 2.16
C ALA A 46 0.71 4.64 1.48
N ALA A 47 0.26 5.60 2.29
CA ALA A 47 -0.44 6.78 1.78
C ALA A 47 0.61 7.86 1.48
N LEU A 48 0.47 8.53 0.35
CA LEU A 48 1.42 9.55 -0.11
C LEU A 48 0.70 10.88 -0.22
N GLU A 49 1.08 11.84 0.61
CA GLU A 49 0.60 13.24 0.58
C GLU A 49 -0.93 13.33 0.57
N VAL A 50 -1.57 12.64 1.50
CA VAL A 50 -3.03 12.65 1.64
C VAL A 50 -3.46 13.62 2.74
N GLN A 51 -4.71 14.06 2.71
CA GLN A 51 -5.24 14.98 3.71
C GLN A 51 -6.66 14.61 4.11
N GLY A 52 -6.94 14.75 5.41
CA GLY A 52 -8.29 14.58 5.93
C GLY A 52 -8.83 13.17 5.85
N VAL A 53 -7.97 12.16 5.97
CA VAL A 53 -8.37 10.76 5.76
C VAL A 53 -8.84 10.13 7.06
N GLY A 54 -10.09 9.67 7.07
CA GLY A 54 -10.65 8.92 8.19
C GLY A 54 -10.64 7.42 7.99
N GLY A 55 -10.56 6.96 6.75
CA GLY A 55 -10.51 5.54 6.43
C GLY A 55 -9.91 5.27 5.06
N ILE A 56 -9.36 4.08 4.91
CA ILE A 56 -8.76 3.62 3.66
C ILE A 56 -9.23 2.21 3.35
N TYR A 57 -9.65 2.00 2.11
CA TYR A 57 -9.81 0.69 1.53
C TYR A 57 -8.76 0.54 0.45
N ALA A 58 -7.87 -0.41 0.62
CA ALA A 58 -6.83 -0.70 -0.37
C ALA A 58 -7.05 -2.09 -0.95
N GLN A 59 -7.19 -2.17 -2.26
CA GLN A 59 -7.25 -3.46 -2.95
C GLN A 59 -5.95 -3.71 -3.67
N VAL A 60 -5.33 -4.85 -3.37
CA VAL A 60 -4.04 -5.25 -3.95
C VAL A 60 -4.25 -6.48 -4.81
N LYS A 61 -3.85 -6.37 -6.07
CA LYS A 61 -3.81 -7.50 -6.99
C LYS A 61 -2.38 -8.02 -7.02
N TYR A 62 -2.22 -9.33 -6.87
CA TYR A 62 -0.89 -9.93 -6.87
C TYR A 62 -0.90 -11.29 -7.59
N ASP A 63 0.30 -11.74 -7.98
CA ASP A 63 0.48 -13.01 -8.68
C ASP A 63 0.43 -14.18 -7.68
N SER A 64 -0.71 -14.82 -7.59
CA SER A 64 -0.92 -15.93 -6.65
C SER A 64 -0.20 -17.22 -7.05
N SER A 65 0.35 -17.28 -8.25
CA SER A 65 1.18 -18.43 -8.64
C SER A 65 2.57 -18.37 -8.00
N ILE A 66 2.99 -17.20 -7.53
CA ILE A 66 4.31 -16.97 -6.94
C ILE A 66 4.18 -16.60 -5.46
N LEU A 67 3.17 -15.82 -5.11
CA LEU A 67 3.00 -15.25 -3.78
C LEU A 67 1.76 -15.79 -3.06
N SER A 68 1.87 -15.90 -1.75
CA SER A 68 0.69 -16.03 -0.90
C SER A 68 0.79 -15.05 0.26
N VAL A 69 -0.35 -14.62 0.78
CA VAL A 69 -0.40 -13.70 1.93
C VAL A 69 -0.39 -14.51 3.21
N ILE A 70 0.61 -14.26 4.07
CA ILE A 70 0.68 -14.93 5.38
C ILE A 70 -0.05 -14.11 6.42
N SER A 71 0.17 -12.81 6.43
CA SER A 71 -0.45 -11.91 7.40
C SER A 71 -0.49 -10.50 6.85
N VAL A 72 -1.39 -9.70 7.38
CA VAL A 72 -1.47 -8.27 7.11
C VAL A 72 -1.64 -7.58 8.46
N LYS A 73 -0.84 -6.55 8.70
CA LYS A 73 -0.87 -5.83 9.97
C LYS A 73 -1.07 -4.34 9.70
N PRO A 74 -1.76 -3.62 10.61
CA PRO A 74 -1.90 -2.17 10.43
C PRO A 74 -0.56 -1.48 10.58
N GLY A 75 -0.37 -0.43 9.77
CA GLY A 75 0.77 0.47 9.89
C GLY A 75 0.48 1.59 10.87
N GLN A 76 1.31 2.62 10.84
CA GLN A 76 1.20 3.72 11.80
C GLN A 76 0.57 4.99 11.24
N PHE A 77 0.10 4.96 10.02
CA PHE A 77 -0.56 6.12 9.44
C PHE A 77 -1.75 6.58 10.26
N PHE A 78 -2.58 5.64 10.72
CA PHE A 78 -3.64 5.91 11.66
C PHE A 78 -3.09 5.70 13.07
N SER A 79 -2.68 6.77 13.71
CA SER A 79 -2.12 6.75 15.05
C SER A 79 -3.02 7.51 16.02
N GLY A 80 -2.76 7.38 17.32
CA GLY A 80 -3.52 8.07 18.36
C GLY A 80 -3.77 7.15 19.54
N ASP A 81 -4.64 7.61 20.46
CA ASP A 81 -4.92 6.90 21.70
C ASP A 81 -5.78 5.65 21.52
N GLN A 82 -6.45 5.55 20.39
CA GLN A 82 -7.33 4.40 20.11
C GLN A 82 -6.80 3.64 18.89
N SER A 83 -6.84 2.33 18.99
CA SER A 83 -6.49 1.47 17.85
C SER A 83 -7.52 1.65 16.75
N PRO A 84 -7.09 1.76 15.49
CA PRO A 84 -8.04 1.84 14.39
C PRO A 84 -8.77 0.51 14.19
N PHE A 85 -9.92 0.58 13.53
CA PHE A 85 -10.55 -0.61 12.99
C PHE A 85 -9.68 -1.14 11.86
N PHE A 86 -9.43 -2.44 11.84
CA PHE A 86 -8.57 -3.07 10.84
C PHE A 86 -9.13 -4.43 10.46
N LEU A 87 -9.28 -4.65 9.16
CA LEU A 87 -9.77 -5.91 8.61
C LEU A 87 -9.10 -6.17 7.28
N PHE A 88 -8.76 -7.42 7.00
CA PHE A 88 -8.31 -7.79 5.68
C PHE A 88 -8.96 -9.09 5.24
N GLU A 89 -9.06 -9.28 3.92
CA GLU A 89 -9.61 -10.48 3.32
C GLU A 89 -8.77 -10.83 2.09
N ASP A 90 -8.21 -12.04 2.07
CA ASP A 90 -7.38 -12.53 0.98
C ASP A 90 -8.13 -13.59 0.18
N GLN A 91 -8.23 -13.38 -1.13
CA GLN A 91 -8.91 -14.29 -2.04
C GLN A 91 -7.95 -14.84 -3.10
N SER A 92 -6.72 -15.12 -2.72
CA SER A 92 -5.69 -15.72 -3.60
C SER A 92 -5.52 -14.96 -4.91
N GLY A 93 -4.88 -13.82 -4.82
CA GLY A 93 -4.62 -12.93 -5.95
C GLY A 93 -5.25 -11.57 -5.80
N ILE A 94 -6.26 -11.46 -4.95
CA ILE A 94 -6.89 -10.17 -4.62
C ILE A 94 -6.94 -10.06 -3.09
N LEU A 95 -6.29 -9.07 -2.57
CA LEU A 95 -6.27 -8.77 -1.15
C LEU A 95 -7.00 -7.46 -0.89
N ASP A 96 -7.99 -7.50 -0.01
CA ASP A 96 -8.70 -6.31 0.43
C ASP A 96 -8.27 -5.95 1.84
N VAL A 97 -7.91 -4.69 2.06
CA VAL A 97 -7.46 -4.18 3.34
C VAL A 97 -8.29 -2.95 3.71
N TYR A 98 -8.88 -2.98 4.89
CA TYR A 98 -9.70 -1.89 5.41
C TYR A 98 -9.10 -1.39 6.71
N ILE A 99 -8.89 -0.09 6.81
CA ILE A 99 -8.43 0.51 8.06
C ILE A 99 -9.12 1.87 8.23
N SER A 100 -9.62 2.15 9.43
CA SER A 100 -10.28 3.42 9.68
C SER A 100 -10.25 3.79 11.15
N TYR A 101 -10.34 5.08 11.43
CA TYR A 101 -10.66 5.53 12.77
C TYR A 101 -12.12 5.17 13.10
N LEU A 102 -12.38 4.93 14.38
CA LEU A 102 -13.73 4.65 14.86
C LEU A 102 -14.52 5.94 15.12
N SER A 103 -13.83 7.05 15.29
CA SER A 103 -14.45 8.35 15.54
C SER A 103 -14.67 9.11 14.23
N SER A 104 -15.83 9.73 14.09
CA SER A 104 -16.12 10.58 12.94
C SER A 104 -15.40 11.94 12.99
N GLU A 105 -14.65 12.21 14.04
CA GLU A 105 -13.94 13.47 14.22
C GLU A 105 -12.45 13.36 14.07
N THR A 106 -11.92 12.14 13.87
CA THR A 106 -10.50 11.88 13.80
C THR A 106 -10.08 11.61 12.37
N PHE A 107 -9.00 12.23 11.94
CA PHE A 107 -8.45 12.04 10.58
C PHE A 107 -6.93 12.12 10.61
N ALA A 108 -6.31 11.65 9.54
CA ALA A 108 -4.86 11.67 9.36
C ALA A 108 -4.48 12.42 8.10
N ASN A 109 -3.31 13.05 8.13
CA ASN A 109 -2.74 13.79 7.01
C ASN A 109 -1.32 13.34 6.75
N GLY A 110 -0.87 13.54 5.52
CA GLY A 110 0.53 13.41 5.16
C GLY A 110 0.85 12.07 4.50
N THR A 111 2.01 11.54 4.82
CA THR A 111 2.57 10.32 4.23
C THR A 111 2.88 9.34 5.35
N GLY A 112 2.50 8.08 5.16
CA GLY A 112 2.79 7.06 6.17
C GLY A 112 2.29 5.68 5.77
N ASP A 113 2.75 4.68 6.52
CA ASP A 113 2.40 3.29 6.25
C ASP A 113 0.98 2.98 6.73
N VAL A 114 0.18 2.46 5.82
CA VAL A 114 -1.21 2.08 6.08
C VAL A 114 -1.27 0.66 6.63
N ALA A 115 -0.54 -0.25 6.00
CA ALA A 115 -0.53 -1.67 6.39
C ALA A 115 0.74 -2.34 5.87
N THR A 116 1.13 -3.43 6.52
CA THR A 116 2.23 -4.28 6.07
C THR A 116 1.68 -5.62 5.66
N ILE A 117 1.94 -6.02 4.42
CA ILE A 117 1.59 -7.32 3.88
C ILE A 117 2.82 -8.20 3.95
N ASN A 118 2.70 -9.36 4.59
CA ASN A 118 3.78 -10.35 4.60
C ASN A 118 3.47 -11.41 3.55
N PHE A 119 4.23 -11.40 2.47
CA PHE A 119 4.10 -12.38 1.38
C PHE A 119 5.05 -13.53 1.59
N GLN A 120 4.56 -14.76 1.37
CA GLN A 120 5.39 -15.95 1.26
C GLN A 120 5.75 -16.18 -0.19
N ILE A 121 7.00 -16.50 -0.47
CA ILE A 121 7.48 -16.75 -1.83
C ILE A 121 7.41 -18.25 -2.10
N ASN A 122 6.54 -18.65 -3.01
CA ASN A 122 6.25 -20.06 -3.28
C ASN A 122 6.83 -20.59 -4.58
N ALA A 123 7.25 -19.70 -5.49
CA ALA A 123 7.80 -20.07 -6.78
C ALA A 123 8.73 -18.97 -7.28
N GLU A 124 9.61 -19.32 -8.21
CA GLU A 124 10.47 -18.31 -8.85
C GLU A 124 9.71 -17.57 -9.95
N GLY A 125 10.14 -16.36 -10.23
CA GLY A 125 9.58 -15.52 -11.27
C GLY A 125 9.45 -14.07 -10.80
N ASN A 126 8.90 -13.24 -11.68
CA ASN A 126 8.64 -11.83 -11.39
C ASN A 126 7.17 -11.68 -11.02
N ALA A 127 6.92 -11.50 -9.74
CA ALA A 127 5.57 -11.35 -9.23
C ALA A 127 5.19 -9.88 -9.20
N LEU A 128 4.23 -9.49 -10.01
CA LEU A 128 3.71 -8.12 -10.02
C LEU A 128 2.72 -7.95 -8.88
N ILE A 129 2.78 -6.79 -8.24
CA ILE A 129 1.80 -6.36 -7.26
C ILE A 129 1.27 -4.99 -7.68
N GLU A 130 0.00 -4.75 -7.44
CA GLU A 130 -0.67 -3.55 -7.94
C GLU A 130 -1.78 -3.12 -7.00
N ILE A 131 -1.81 -1.82 -6.67
CA ILE A 131 -2.95 -1.24 -5.96
C ILE A 131 -3.96 -0.87 -7.03
N THR A 132 -5.16 -1.43 -6.95
CA THR A 132 -6.16 -1.26 -8.01
C THR A 132 -6.95 0.02 -7.83
N ALA A 133 -7.61 0.45 -8.91
CA ALA A 133 -8.46 1.64 -8.91
C ALA A 133 -9.76 1.45 -8.10
N ASN A 134 -10.00 0.26 -7.58
CA ASN A 134 -11.11 0.03 -6.65
C ASN A 134 -10.81 0.55 -5.24
N SER A 135 -9.56 0.90 -4.97
CA SER A 135 -9.15 1.43 -3.67
C SER A 135 -9.78 2.80 -3.43
N GLU A 136 -10.02 3.12 -2.16
CA GLU A 136 -10.70 4.35 -1.78
C GLU A 136 -10.07 5.00 -0.56
N LEU A 137 -10.06 6.33 -0.55
CA LEU A 137 -9.80 7.14 0.63
C LEU A 137 -11.12 7.81 1.02
N MET A 138 -11.42 7.82 2.31
CA MET A 138 -12.64 8.44 2.83
C MET A 138 -12.29 9.47 3.88
N ASN A 139 -13.04 10.58 3.90
CA ASN A 139 -12.93 11.51 5.03
C ASN A 139 -13.72 10.97 6.23
N PRO A 140 -13.67 11.62 7.41
CA PRO A 140 -14.41 11.12 8.58
C PRO A 140 -15.92 11.08 8.41
N SER A 141 -16.46 11.76 7.41
CA SER A 141 -17.91 11.74 7.10
C SER A 141 -18.25 10.74 6.01
N ASP A 142 -17.32 9.81 5.71
CA ASP A 142 -17.49 8.77 4.68
C ASP A 142 -17.65 9.32 3.27
N ILE A 143 -17.12 10.51 3.01
CA ILE A 143 -17.12 11.09 1.67
C ILE A 143 -15.79 10.73 0.99
N PRO A 144 -15.83 10.18 -0.24
CA PRO A 144 -14.60 9.78 -0.93
C PRO A 144 -13.67 10.96 -1.20
N ILE A 145 -12.37 10.70 -1.04
CA ILE A 145 -11.31 11.62 -1.39
C ILE A 145 -10.65 11.06 -2.66
N LYS A 146 -10.52 11.88 -3.68
CA LYS A 146 -9.95 11.43 -4.94
C LYS A 146 -8.52 10.92 -4.77
N ILE A 147 -8.23 9.74 -5.33
CA ILE A 147 -6.87 9.20 -5.42
C ILE A 147 -6.36 9.49 -6.83
N ASN A 148 -5.22 10.15 -6.93
CA ASN A 148 -4.62 10.51 -8.23
C ASN A 148 -3.56 9.51 -8.70
N GLY A 149 -3.09 8.62 -7.83
CA GLY A 149 -2.09 7.64 -8.21
C GLY A 149 -2.24 6.32 -7.45
N TYR A 150 -2.00 5.23 -8.17
CA TYR A 150 -2.04 3.87 -7.63
C TYR A 150 -0.71 3.20 -7.91
N GLY A 151 -0.01 2.77 -6.86
CA GLY A 151 1.31 2.21 -6.96
C GLY A 151 1.33 0.79 -7.50
N LYS A 152 2.49 0.44 -8.06
CA LYS A 152 2.79 -0.90 -8.54
C LYS A 152 4.15 -1.31 -8.00
N GLY A 153 4.37 -2.61 -7.96
CA GLY A 153 5.66 -3.13 -7.56
C GLY A 153 5.92 -4.48 -8.17
N VAL A 154 7.13 -4.99 -7.92
CA VAL A 154 7.53 -6.30 -8.38
C VAL A 154 8.39 -6.99 -7.31
N ILE A 155 8.10 -8.27 -7.07
CA ILE A 155 8.91 -9.14 -6.23
C ILE A 155 9.56 -10.14 -7.15
N ILE A 156 10.89 -10.08 -7.23
CA ILE A 156 11.69 -10.93 -8.13
C ILE A 156 12.23 -12.09 -7.31
N ALA A 157 11.72 -13.28 -7.56
CA ALA A 157 12.06 -14.49 -6.82
C ALA A 157 12.93 -15.42 -7.66
N LYS A 158 13.97 -15.94 -7.04
CA LYS A 158 14.89 -16.88 -7.70
C LYS A 158 14.97 -18.20 -6.95
#